data_075737844a4399d628561891cfbaf9b4
#
_entry.id   075737844a4399d628561891cfbaf9b4
#
_cell.length_a   1.000
_cell.length_b   1.000
_cell.length_c   1.000
_cell.angle_alpha   90.00
_cell.angle_beta   90.00
_cell.angle_gamma   90.00
#
_symmetry.space_group_name_H-M   'P 1'
#
loop_
_entity.id
_entity.type
_entity.pdbx_description
1 polymer ?
#
loop_
_entity_poly.entity_id
_entity_poly.type
_entity_poly.pdbx_seq_one_letter_code
_entity_poly.pdbx_strand_id
1 'polypeptide(L)'
;MNTIHAIIFDLDGVICFTDKYHYQAWKELADREGIYFDEKINDRLRGVSRMQSLDIILERASREYTEEEKESMAAMKNESYVKLLENMSTKDLSDEVKNTLDELRHRGYKLAIGSSSKNTKKILKQFYIAFIFHCC
;
A
#
# COMPACT_ATOMS: atom_id res chain seq x y z
N MET A 1 -23.70 20.54 21.05
CA MET A 1 -23.65 19.52 19.95
C MET A 1 -22.21 19.40 19.47
N ASN A 2 -21.69 18.20 19.42
CA ASN A 2 -20.38 17.98 18.82
C ASN A 2 -20.52 18.01 17.30
N THR A 3 -19.94 18.99 16.63
CA THR A 3 -19.94 19.12 15.19
C THR A 3 -18.68 18.44 14.65
N ILE A 4 -18.81 17.49 13.71
CA ILE A 4 -17.68 16.89 13.00
C ILE A 4 -17.12 17.94 12.05
N HIS A 5 -15.83 18.22 12.14
CA HIS A 5 -15.14 19.19 11.29
C HIS A 5 -14.10 18.57 10.37
N ALA A 6 -13.68 17.33 10.65
CA ALA A 6 -12.68 16.63 9.88
C ALA A 6 -12.97 15.14 9.80
N ILE A 7 -12.51 14.51 8.74
CA ILE A 7 -12.63 13.07 8.49
C ILE A 7 -11.25 12.55 8.14
N ILE A 8 -10.84 11.47 8.79
CA ILE A 8 -9.58 10.78 8.52
C ILE A 8 -9.92 9.45 7.86
N PHE A 9 -9.37 9.23 6.67
CA PHE A 9 -9.54 7.99 5.91
C PHE A 9 -8.30 7.11 6.04
N ASP A 10 -8.49 5.80 6.08
CA ASP A 10 -7.43 4.87 5.71
C ASP A 10 -7.19 4.92 4.19
N LEU A 11 -6.02 4.52 3.74
CA LEU A 11 -5.65 4.54 2.34
C LEU A 11 -6.02 3.21 1.66
N ASP A 12 -5.32 2.15 2.05
CA ASP A 12 -5.44 0.84 1.41
C ASP A 12 -6.76 0.14 1.77
N GLY A 13 -7.52 -0.22 0.74
CA GLY A 13 -8.84 -0.84 0.90
C GLY A 13 -9.97 0.15 1.19
N VAL A 14 -9.69 1.46 1.25
CA VAL A 14 -10.68 2.53 1.46
C VAL A 14 -10.64 3.53 0.31
N ILE A 15 -9.53 4.23 0.14
CA ILE A 15 -9.35 5.20 -0.97
C ILE A 15 -8.95 4.47 -2.25
N CYS A 16 -8.06 3.50 -2.15
CA CYS A 16 -7.58 2.73 -3.30
C CYS A 16 -7.21 1.30 -2.89
N PHE A 17 -6.93 0.46 -3.89
CA PHE A 17 -6.54 -0.93 -3.69
C PHE A 17 -5.16 -1.15 -4.29
N THR A 18 -4.14 -1.28 -3.45
CA THR A 18 -2.74 -1.51 -3.86
C THR A 18 -2.32 -2.96 -3.71
N ASP A 19 -3.19 -3.85 -3.24
CA ASP A 19 -2.92 -5.27 -2.99
C ASP A 19 -2.25 -5.97 -4.18
N LYS A 20 -2.73 -5.71 -5.41
CA LYS A 20 -2.16 -6.30 -6.64
C LYS A 20 -0.67 -5.94 -6.83
N TYR A 21 -0.27 -4.72 -6.49
CA TYR A 21 1.12 -4.26 -6.60
C TYR A 21 1.98 -4.83 -5.48
N HIS A 22 1.42 -4.97 -4.27
CA HIS A 22 2.10 -5.67 -3.17
C HIS A 22 2.35 -7.13 -3.52
N TYR A 23 1.32 -7.83 -4.02
CA TYR A 23 1.42 -9.22 -4.48
C TYR A 23 2.51 -9.37 -5.53
N GLN A 24 2.46 -8.55 -6.58
CA GLN A 24 3.42 -8.62 -7.67
C GLN A 24 4.86 -8.39 -7.19
N ALA A 25 5.09 -7.39 -6.35
CA ALA A 25 6.43 -7.09 -5.84
C ALA A 25 6.97 -8.22 -4.93
N TRP A 26 6.13 -8.86 -4.13
CA TRP A 26 6.52 -10.03 -3.34
C TRP A 26 6.75 -11.26 -4.22
N LYS A 27 5.93 -11.45 -5.25
CA LYS A 27 6.08 -12.53 -6.22
C LYS A 27 7.41 -12.44 -6.99
N GLU A 28 7.77 -11.25 -7.45
CA GLU A 28 9.05 -10.99 -8.11
C GLU A 28 10.25 -11.32 -7.20
N LEU A 29 10.19 -10.96 -5.92
CA LEU A 29 11.22 -11.29 -4.96
C LEU A 29 11.30 -12.81 -4.73
N ALA A 30 10.17 -13.46 -4.46
CA ALA A 30 10.09 -14.89 -4.20
C ALA A 30 10.61 -15.71 -5.39
N ASP A 31 10.23 -15.34 -6.61
CA ASP A 31 10.67 -16.00 -7.84
C ASP A 31 12.19 -15.88 -8.03
N ARG A 32 12.76 -14.70 -7.73
CA ARG A 32 14.21 -14.50 -7.79
C ARG A 32 14.97 -15.39 -6.82
N GLU A 33 14.42 -15.58 -5.63
CA GLU A 33 15.02 -16.43 -4.59
C GLU A 33 14.67 -17.92 -4.75
N GLY A 34 13.87 -18.28 -5.77
CA GLY A 34 13.41 -19.66 -5.97
C GLY A 34 12.42 -20.15 -4.90
N ILE A 35 11.69 -19.24 -4.26
CA ILE A 35 10.74 -19.53 -3.19
C ILE A 35 9.33 -19.56 -3.76
N TYR A 36 8.57 -20.60 -3.43
CA TYR A 36 7.17 -20.69 -3.82
C TYR A 36 6.32 -19.63 -3.12
N PHE A 37 5.56 -18.86 -3.92
CA PHE A 37 4.66 -17.81 -3.43
C PHE A 37 3.38 -17.76 -4.26
N ASP A 38 2.24 -17.77 -3.60
CA ASP A 38 0.92 -17.71 -4.19
C ASP A 38 -0.02 -16.75 -3.44
N GLU A 39 -1.27 -16.63 -3.89
CA GLU A 39 -2.28 -15.78 -3.30
C GLU A 39 -2.61 -16.19 -1.86
N LYS A 40 -2.59 -17.48 -1.52
CA LYS A 40 -2.87 -17.98 -0.16
C LYS A 40 -1.79 -17.54 0.84
N ILE A 41 -0.53 -17.56 0.38
CA ILE A 41 0.58 -17.06 1.19
C ILE A 41 0.45 -15.54 1.32
N ASN A 42 0.10 -14.85 0.23
CA ASN A 42 -0.11 -13.40 0.23
C ASN A 42 -1.21 -12.97 1.21
N ASP A 43 -2.28 -13.75 1.35
CA ASP A 43 -3.34 -13.44 2.32
C ASP A 43 -2.83 -13.38 3.78
N ARG A 44 -1.79 -14.16 4.11
CA ARG A 44 -1.14 -14.13 5.43
C ARG A 44 -0.32 -12.85 5.67
N LEU A 45 -0.02 -12.09 4.62
CA LEU A 45 0.76 -10.86 4.70
C LEU A 45 -0.10 -9.63 5.03
N ARG A 46 -1.42 -9.78 5.08
CA ARG A 46 -2.33 -8.68 5.36
C ARG A 46 -2.21 -8.23 6.81
N GLY A 47 -2.05 -6.93 7.01
CA GLY A 47 -1.99 -6.32 8.34
C GLY A 47 -0.69 -6.56 9.12
N VAL A 48 0.32 -7.20 8.53
CA VAL A 48 1.64 -7.39 9.14
C VAL A 48 2.68 -6.45 8.54
N SER A 49 3.76 -6.22 9.28
CA SER A 49 4.85 -5.36 8.81
C SER A 49 5.58 -5.97 7.59
N ARG A 50 6.35 -5.15 6.89
CA ARG A 50 7.17 -5.60 5.74
C ARG A 50 8.15 -6.72 6.13
N MET A 51 8.82 -6.60 7.27
CA MET A 51 9.77 -7.61 7.73
C MET A 51 9.06 -8.91 8.11
N GLN A 52 7.94 -8.83 8.83
CA GLN A 52 7.12 -10.00 9.13
C GLN A 52 6.56 -10.67 7.86
N SER A 53 6.18 -9.88 6.85
CA SER A 53 5.78 -10.42 5.54
C SER A 53 6.91 -11.21 4.90
N LEU A 54 8.14 -10.69 4.95
CA LEU A 54 9.31 -11.38 4.43
C LEU A 54 9.57 -12.68 5.19
N ASP A 55 9.51 -12.66 6.53
CA ASP A 55 9.69 -13.87 7.34
C ASP A 55 8.68 -14.96 6.98
N ILE A 56 7.41 -14.60 6.74
CA ILE A 56 6.37 -15.54 6.29
C ILE A 56 6.73 -16.17 4.93
N ILE A 57 7.26 -15.38 4.00
CA ILE A 57 7.70 -15.88 2.69
C ILE A 57 8.89 -16.83 2.85
N LEU A 58 9.85 -16.46 3.70
CA LEU A 58 11.07 -17.24 3.95
C LEU A 58 10.83 -18.55 4.70
N GLU A 59 9.64 -18.79 5.30
CA GLU A 59 9.27 -20.10 5.86
C GLU A 59 9.46 -21.26 4.86
N ARG A 60 9.44 -20.98 3.55
CA ARG A 60 9.57 -21.95 2.45
C ARG A 60 10.91 -21.89 1.76
N ALA A 61 11.83 -21.12 2.29
CA ALA A 61 13.18 -21.02 1.73
C ALA A 61 13.97 -22.29 1.98
N SER A 62 14.88 -22.61 1.08
CA SER A 62 15.79 -23.77 1.20
C SER A 62 17.02 -23.49 2.05
N ARG A 63 17.21 -22.24 2.49
CA ARG A 63 18.32 -21.79 3.32
C ARG A 63 17.87 -20.73 4.33
N GLU A 64 18.70 -20.49 5.30
CA GLU A 64 18.56 -19.36 6.20
C GLU A 64 19.15 -18.08 5.60
N TYR A 65 18.62 -16.93 6.00
CA TYR A 65 19.05 -15.60 5.60
C TYR A 65 19.48 -14.79 6.81
N THR A 66 20.56 -14.06 6.68
CA THR A 66 20.99 -13.10 7.72
C THR A 66 20.05 -11.90 7.77
N GLU A 67 20.08 -11.14 8.88
CA GLU A 67 19.26 -9.93 8.99
C GLU A 67 19.63 -8.90 7.92
N GLU A 68 20.90 -8.75 7.55
CA GLU A 68 21.39 -7.87 6.49
C GLU A 68 20.82 -8.28 5.12
N GLU A 69 20.80 -9.59 4.84
CA GLU A 69 20.17 -10.11 3.62
C GLU A 69 18.67 -9.80 3.59
N LYS A 70 17.97 -10.00 4.71
CA LYS A 70 16.54 -9.70 4.83
C LYS A 70 16.24 -8.21 4.63
N GLU A 71 17.03 -7.33 5.23
CA GLU A 71 16.90 -5.89 5.03
C GLU A 71 17.09 -5.49 3.56
N SER A 72 18.12 -6.06 2.92
CA SER A 72 18.37 -5.86 1.48
C SER A 72 17.20 -6.36 0.62
N MET A 73 16.67 -7.55 0.91
CA MET A 73 15.50 -8.11 0.21
C MET A 73 14.25 -7.25 0.39
N ALA A 74 14.00 -6.78 1.61
CA ALA A 74 12.89 -5.89 1.90
C ALA A 74 13.01 -4.53 1.17
N ALA A 75 14.24 -4.00 1.05
CA ALA A 75 14.51 -2.79 0.27
C ALA A 75 14.25 -3.02 -1.23
N MET A 76 14.76 -4.11 -1.80
CA MET A 76 14.53 -4.47 -3.21
C MET A 76 13.03 -4.63 -3.52
N LYS A 77 12.29 -5.33 -2.65
CA LYS A 77 10.83 -5.45 -2.79
C LYS A 77 10.16 -4.08 -2.80
N ASN A 78 10.59 -3.19 -1.92
CA ASN A 78 10.02 -1.85 -1.89
C ASN A 78 10.31 -1.04 -3.15
N GLU A 79 11.49 -1.18 -3.73
CA GLU A 79 11.83 -0.55 -5.01
C GLU A 79 10.94 -1.06 -6.14
N SER A 80 10.76 -2.39 -6.26
CA SER A 80 9.83 -2.98 -7.22
C SER A 80 8.42 -2.47 -7.00
N TYR A 81 7.93 -2.44 -5.76
CA TYR A 81 6.62 -1.91 -5.43
C TYR A 81 6.45 -0.45 -5.85
N VAL A 82 7.43 0.41 -5.56
CA VAL A 82 7.39 1.83 -5.93
C VAL A 82 7.33 2.01 -7.44
N LYS A 83 8.11 1.20 -8.20
CA LYS A 83 8.04 1.20 -9.68
C LYS A 83 6.67 0.76 -10.19
N LEU A 84 6.08 -0.26 -9.57
CA LEU A 84 4.74 -0.72 -9.93
C LEU A 84 3.66 0.33 -9.66
N LEU A 85 3.83 1.14 -8.60
CA LEU A 85 2.92 2.25 -8.33
C LEU A 85 2.94 3.32 -9.43
N GLU A 86 4.01 3.44 -10.22
CA GLU A 86 4.05 4.35 -11.37
C GLU A 86 3.04 3.97 -12.44
N ASN A 87 2.58 2.72 -12.47
CA ASN A 87 1.51 2.27 -13.36
C ASN A 87 0.11 2.62 -12.84
N MET A 88 -0.01 3.13 -11.61
CA MET A 88 -1.29 3.60 -11.09
C MET A 88 -1.72 4.87 -11.83
N SER A 89 -3.01 4.98 -12.02
CA SER A 89 -3.63 6.13 -12.66
C SER A 89 -4.96 6.47 -11.98
N THR A 90 -5.62 7.52 -12.43
CA THR A 90 -6.97 7.87 -11.98
C THR A 90 -7.99 6.75 -12.17
N LYS A 91 -7.70 5.74 -13.01
CA LYS A 91 -8.55 4.56 -13.21
C LYS A 91 -8.50 3.59 -12.00
N ASP A 92 -7.46 3.66 -11.19
CA ASP A 92 -7.34 2.87 -9.95
C ASP A 92 -8.06 3.54 -8.76
N LEU A 93 -8.58 4.76 -8.95
CA LEU A 93 -9.47 5.46 -8.03
C LEU A 93 -10.89 5.36 -8.57
N SER A 94 -11.80 4.74 -7.81
CA SER A 94 -13.19 4.61 -8.24
C SER A 94 -13.89 5.98 -8.30
N ASP A 95 -14.83 6.12 -9.24
CA ASP A 95 -15.66 7.33 -9.34
C ASP A 95 -16.47 7.57 -8.06
N GLU A 96 -16.90 6.51 -7.39
CA GLU A 96 -17.61 6.59 -6.11
C GLU A 96 -16.75 7.26 -5.03
N VAL A 97 -15.49 6.81 -4.88
CA VAL A 97 -14.55 7.41 -3.92
C VAL A 97 -14.29 8.87 -4.27
N LYS A 98 -14.00 9.16 -5.53
CA LYS A 98 -13.75 10.52 -6.00
C LYS A 98 -14.94 11.44 -5.71
N ASN A 99 -16.13 11.03 -6.09
CA ASN A 99 -17.35 11.81 -5.89
C ASN A 99 -17.64 12.02 -4.39
N THR A 100 -17.41 11.01 -3.57
CA THR A 100 -17.59 11.11 -2.12
C THR A 100 -16.61 12.12 -1.50
N LEU A 101 -15.34 12.09 -1.90
CA LEU A 101 -14.34 13.04 -1.42
C LEU A 101 -14.68 14.48 -1.82
N ASP A 102 -15.12 14.68 -3.06
CA ASP A 102 -15.52 15.98 -3.57
C ASP A 102 -16.77 16.51 -2.83
N GLU A 103 -17.76 15.68 -2.59
CA GLU A 103 -18.96 16.04 -1.84
C GLU A 103 -18.64 16.44 -0.40
N LEU A 104 -17.79 15.68 0.28
CA LEU A 104 -17.38 16.00 1.65
C LEU A 104 -16.65 17.34 1.73
N ARG A 105 -15.80 17.65 0.74
CA ARG A 105 -15.14 18.96 0.65
C ARG A 105 -16.13 20.10 0.42
N HIS A 106 -17.10 19.91 -0.48
CA HIS A 106 -18.15 20.90 -0.73
C HIS A 106 -18.98 21.18 0.52
N ARG A 107 -19.17 20.18 1.39
CA ARG A 107 -19.82 20.34 2.69
C ARG A 107 -18.92 21.01 3.75
N GLY A 108 -17.70 21.33 3.42
CA GLY A 108 -16.77 22.04 4.30
C GLY A 108 -15.97 21.16 5.26
N TYR A 109 -15.99 19.84 5.09
CA TYR A 109 -15.14 18.96 5.91
C TYR A 109 -13.67 19.06 5.50
N LYS A 110 -12.80 19.03 6.50
CA LYS A 110 -11.37 18.83 6.30
C LYS A 110 -11.11 17.32 6.15
N LEU A 111 -10.32 16.95 5.15
CA LEU A 111 -10.02 15.54 4.87
C LEU A 111 -8.55 15.27 5.17
N ALA A 112 -8.27 14.11 5.76
CA ALA A 112 -6.93 13.65 6.05
C ALA A 112 -6.80 12.14 5.74
N ILE A 113 -5.57 11.68 5.56
CA ILE A 113 -5.25 10.26 5.44
C ILE A 113 -4.49 9.81 6.68
N GLY A 114 -4.93 8.69 7.27
CA GLY A 114 -4.22 7.96 8.32
C GLY A 114 -3.83 6.59 7.77
N SER A 115 -2.56 6.41 7.43
CA SER A 115 -2.05 5.17 6.85
C SER A 115 -0.66 4.84 7.40
N SER A 116 -0.41 3.55 7.65
CA SER A 116 0.92 3.03 7.96
C SER A 116 1.86 2.95 6.75
N SER A 117 1.34 3.16 5.54
CA SER A 117 2.12 3.09 4.31
C SER A 117 3.11 4.25 4.20
N LYS A 118 4.39 3.92 4.08
CA LYS A 118 5.45 4.92 3.82
C LYS A 118 5.37 5.54 2.41
N ASN A 119 4.53 4.99 1.54
CA ASN A 119 4.35 5.44 0.15
C ASN A 119 3.06 6.24 -0.07
N THR A 120 2.31 6.57 0.98
CA THR A 120 1.03 7.30 0.92
C THR A 120 1.08 8.51 0.00
N LYS A 121 2.06 9.40 0.18
CA LYS A 121 2.19 10.62 -0.64
C LYS A 121 2.42 10.31 -2.13
N LYS A 122 3.16 9.25 -2.45
CA LYS A 122 3.38 8.82 -3.83
C LYS A 122 2.09 8.33 -4.47
N ILE A 123 1.32 7.50 -3.75
CA ILE A 123 0.04 6.96 -4.20
C ILE A 123 -0.96 8.09 -4.46
N LEU A 124 -1.12 9.02 -3.52
CA LEU A 124 -2.04 10.15 -3.67
C LEU A 124 -1.66 11.06 -4.86
N LYS A 125 -0.37 11.21 -5.15
CA LYS A 125 0.09 11.98 -6.32
C LYS A 125 -0.33 11.32 -7.64
N GLN A 126 -0.33 9.99 -7.73
CA GLN A 126 -0.75 9.27 -8.94
C GLN A 126 -2.24 9.50 -9.26
N PHE A 127 -3.04 9.78 -8.26
CA PHE A 127 -4.46 10.10 -8.43
C PHE A 127 -4.75 11.59 -8.62
N TYR A 128 -3.74 12.44 -8.55
CA TYR A 128 -3.89 13.91 -8.53
C TYR A 128 -4.80 14.42 -7.40
N ILE A 129 -4.90 13.68 -6.30
CA ILE A 129 -5.75 14.03 -5.14
C ILE A 129 -4.97 14.42 -3.88
N ALA A 130 -3.64 14.49 -3.96
CA ALA A 130 -2.81 14.84 -2.80
C ALA A 130 -3.22 16.19 -2.17
N PHE A 131 -3.69 17.14 -3.00
CA PHE A 131 -4.13 18.47 -2.56
C PHE A 131 -5.49 18.47 -1.84
N ILE A 132 -6.25 17.39 -1.93
CA ILE A 132 -7.55 17.25 -1.26
C ILE A 132 -7.36 17.09 0.25
N PHE A 133 -6.26 16.47 0.67
CA PHE A 133 -6.01 16.13 2.05
C PHE A 133 -5.15 17.19 2.74
N HIS A 134 -5.53 17.53 3.98
CA HIS A 134 -4.83 18.53 4.78
C HIS A 134 -3.55 17.98 5.41
N CYS A 135 -3.51 16.65 5.67
CA CYS A 135 -2.33 15.94 6.14
C CYS A 135 -2.38 14.45 5.75
N CYS A 136 -1.23 13.80 5.75
CA CYS A 136 -1.02 12.37 5.54
C CYS A 136 0.28 11.93 6.22
#